data_07f7debcaee366d158292962ae283a31
#
_entry.id   07f7debcaee366d158292962ae283a31
#
_cell.length_a   1.000
_cell.length_b   1.000
_cell.length_c   1.000
_cell.angle_alpha   90.00
_cell.angle_beta   90.00
_cell.angle_gamma   90.00
#
_symmetry.space_group_name_H-M   'P 1'
#
loop_
_entity.id
_entity.type
_entity.pdbx_description
1 polymer ?
#
loop_
_entity_poly.entity_id
_entity_poly.type
_entity_poly.pdbx_seq_one_letter_code
_entity_poly.pdbx_strand_id
1 'polypeptide(L)'
;MWIAPLVRPRLVALGASMTLFPFPLAEMAETVAEWGGKIYFDGAHQIGLIAGGQFQDPLREGAVVMTGSAGKTFSGPQSGIIVWDDPALTEPITHAIFPVLAATHQVNRVAALAVSAAEMIELGQAYMAQIVRNAPALGAASEQR
;
A
#
# COMPACT_ATOMS: atom_id res chain seq x y z
N MET A 1 7.34 1.11 -22.31
CA MET A 1 7.07 2.51 -22.73
C MET A 1 5.92 3.05 -21.88
N TRP A 2 6.10 4.16 -21.19
CA TRP A 2 5.08 4.85 -20.39
C TRP A 2 4.14 5.63 -21.32
N ILE A 3 2.86 5.24 -21.41
CA ILE A 3 1.88 5.80 -22.36
C ILE A 3 0.89 6.81 -21.73
N ALA A 4 0.94 7.01 -20.42
CA ALA A 4 0.00 7.88 -19.72
C ALA A 4 -0.02 9.33 -20.25
N PRO A 5 1.10 9.97 -20.65
CA PRO A 5 1.09 11.30 -21.27
C PRO A 5 0.27 11.39 -22.57
N LEU A 6 0.15 10.29 -23.30
CA LEU A 6 -0.63 10.22 -24.55
C LEU A 6 -2.13 10.06 -24.28
N VAL A 7 -2.47 9.26 -23.25
CA VAL A 7 -3.86 8.89 -22.92
C VAL A 7 -4.49 9.88 -21.93
N ARG A 8 -3.67 10.51 -21.09
CA ARG A 8 -4.04 11.45 -20.02
C ARG A 8 -5.19 10.92 -19.14
N PRO A 9 -5.03 9.74 -18.50
CA PRO A 9 -6.07 9.16 -17.69
C PRO A 9 -6.35 10.01 -16.44
N ARG A 10 -7.59 10.03 -15.98
CA ARG A 10 -7.95 10.71 -14.73
C ARG A 10 -7.34 10.03 -13.50
N LEU A 11 -7.14 8.72 -13.57
CA LEU A 11 -6.55 7.91 -12.51
C LEU A 11 -5.55 6.94 -13.11
N VAL A 12 -4.36 6.89 -12.54
CA VAL A 12 -3.33 5.89 -12.82
C VAL A 12 -3.26 4.95 -11.62
N ALA A 13 -3.48 3.66 -11.83
CA ALA A 13 -3.30 2.64 -10.81
C ALA A 13 -1.90 2.04 -10.92
N LEU A 14 -1.15 2.06 -9.84
CA LEU A 14 0.17 1.44 -9.70
C LEU A 14 0.13 0.38 -8.61
N GLY A 15 0.96 -0.61 -8.74
CA GLY A 15 1.08 -1.70 -7.79
C GLY A 15 1.18 -3.05 -8.47
N ALA A 16 1.82 -3.99 -7.81
CA ALA A 16 1.98 -5.36 -8.28
C ALA A 16 2.22 -6.30 -7.11
N SER A 17 1.82 -7.57 -7.29
CA SER A 17 2.09 -8.62 -6.29
C SER A 17 3.59 -8.92 -6.16
N MET A 18 4.32 -8.83 -7.28
CA MET A 18 5.76 -9.05 -7.32
C MET A 18 6.42 -7.76 -7.79
N THR A 19 7.03 -7.04 -6.85
CA THR A 19 7.72 -5.78 -7.10
C THR A 19 9.19 -5.96 -6.75
N LEU A 20 10.06 -5.96 -7.76
CA LEU A 20 11.50 -6.11 -7.57
C LEU A 20 12.18 -4.80 -7.16
N PHE A 21 11.64 -3.68 -7.62
CA PHE A 21 12.16 -2.33 -7.37
C PHE A 21 11.00 -1.38 -7.05
N PRO A 22 11.24 -0.33 -6.25
CA PRO A 22 10.27 0.75 -6.08
C PRO A 22 9.84 1.35 -7.42
N PHE A 23 8.61 1.80 -7.50
CA PHE A 23 8.13 2.56 -8.65
C PHE A 23 8.72 3.97 -8.64
N PRO A 24 9.04 4.60 -9.78
CA PRO A 24 9.45 6.00 -9.86
C PRO A 24 8.23 6.92 -9.65
N LEU A 25 7.62 6.80 -8.45
CA LEU A 25 6.28 7.32 -8.20
C LEU A 25 6.26 8.85 -8.19
N ALA A 26 7.27 9.50 -7.60
CA ALA A 26 7.34 10.94 -7.55
C ALA A 26 7.40 11.56 -8.96
N GLU A 27 8.26 11.02 -9.84
CA GLU A 27 8.40 11.47 -11.23
C GLU A 27 7.11 11.22 -12.02
N MET A 28 6.46 10.08 -11.76
CA MET A 28 5.17 9.75 -12.38
C MET A 28 4.06 10.69 -11.89
N ALA A 29 4.06 11.07 -10.62
CA ALA A 29 3.08 11.97 -10.03
C ALA A 29 3.21 13.38 -10.61
N GLU A 30 4.42 13.90 -10.77
CA GLU A 30 4.68 15.18 -11.45
C GLU A 30 4.10 15.16 -12.87
N THR A 31 4.42 14.12 -13.64
CA THR A 31 3.92 13.96 -15.01
C THR A 31 2.39 13.87 -15.07
N VAL A 32 1.77 13.07 -14.18
CA VAL A 32 0.32 12.89 -14.14
C VAL A 32 -0.40 14.17 -13.74
N ALA A 33 0.21 14.99 -12.89
CA ALA A 33 -0.33 16.26 -12.45
C ALA A 33 -0.47 17.30 -13.60
N GLU A 34 0.34 17.21 -14.67
CA GLU A 34 0.28 18.13 -15.82
C GLU A 34 -1.11 18.21 -16.47
N TRP A 35 -1.90 17.14 -16.40
CA TRP A 35 -3.28 17.10 -16.91
C TRP A 35 -4.34 16.94 -15.82
N GLY A 36 -3.97 17.14 -14.54
CA GLY A 36 -4.89 17.00 -13.40
C GLY A 36 -5.25 15.56 -13.03
N GLY A 37 -4.53 14.58 -13.53
CA GLY A 37 -4.67 13.18 -13.15
C GLY A 37 -4.23 12.90 -11.72
N LYS A 38 -4.57 11.73 -11.21
CA LYS A 38 -4.23 11.28 -9.86
C LYS A 38 -3.59 9.89 -9.92
N ILE A 39 -2.79 9.55 -8.90
CA ILE A 39 -2.23 8.21 -8.74
C ILE A 39 -2.87 7.51 -7.54
N TYR A 40 -3.31 6.29 -7.77
CA TYR A 40 -3.69 5.31 -6.76
C TYR A 40 -2.59 4.25 -6.65
N PHE A 41 -2.21 3.89 -5.44
CA PHE A 41 -1.20 2.86 -5.20
C PHE A 41 -1.81 1.62 -4.54
N ASP A 42 -1.68 0.47 -5.20
CA ASP A 42 -2.01 -0.83 -4.60
C ASP A 42 -0.77 -1.41 -3.91
N GLY A 43 -0.69 -1.17 -2.62
CA GLY A 43 0.34 -1.70 -1.73
C GLY A 43 -0.04 -3.01 -1.05
N ALA A 44 -0.97 -3.80 -1.60
CA ALA A 44 -1.50 -4.99 -0.96
C ALA A 44 -0.42 -5.95 -0.44
N HIS A 45 0.68 -6.11 -1.16
CA HIS A 45 1.80 -6.95 -0.77
C HIS A 45 2.85 -6.21 0.07
N GLN A 46 3.01 -4.91 -0.12
CA GLN A 46 4.09 -4.12 0.45
C GLN A 46 3.69 -3.33 1.72
N ILE A 47 2.40 -3.30 2.08
CA ILE A 47 1.89 -2.41 3.13
C ILE A 47 2.61 -2.56 4.48
N GLY A 48 3.01 -3.76 4.86
CA GLY A 48 3.79 -3.96 6.08
C GLY A 48 5.19 -3.35 5.96
N LEU A 49 5.86 -3.52 4.82
CA LEU A 49 7.18 -2.94 4.55
C LEU A 49 7.10 -1.41 4.52
N ILE A 50 6.05 -0.85 3.93
CA ILE A 50 5.77 0.59 3.91
C ILE A 50 5.58 1.11 5.34
N ALA A 51 4.70 0.47 6.12
CA ALA A 51 4.43 0.85 7.50
C ALA A 51 5.67 0.74 8.41
N GLY A 52 6.55 -0.23 8.16
CA GLY A 52 7.82 -0.41 8.87
C GLY A 52 8.98 0.41 8.30
N GLY A 53 8.75 1.29 7.32
CA GLY A 53 9.78 2.14 6.73
C GLY A 53 10.86 1.40 5.94
N GLN A 54 10.53 0.22 5.40
CA GLN A 54 11.45 -0.62 4.63
C GLN A 54 11.14 -0.64 3.12
N PHE A 55 10.21 0.19 2.68
CA PHE A 55 9.86 0.38 1.28
C PHE A 55 9.50 1.87 1.04
N GLN A 56 9.30 2.26 -0.23
CA GLN A 56 8.88 3.62 -0.60
C GLN A 56 7.62 4.06 0.16
N ASP A 57 7.42 5.37 0.31
CA ASP A 57 6.22 5.95 0.90
C ASP A 57 5.30 6.54 -0.19
N PRO A 58 4.33 5.78 -0.68
CA PRO A 58 3.53 6.19 -1.83
C PRO A 58 2.74 7.48 -1.61
N LEU A 59 2.26 7.76 -0.39
CA LEU A 59 1.51 8.98 -0.11
C LEU A 59 2.41 10.21 -0.13
N ARG A 60 3.64 10.10 0.36
CA ARG A 60 4.63 11.18 0.30
C ARG A 60 5.22 11.38 -1.09
N GLU A 61 5.19 10.35 -1.92
CA GLU A 61 5.66 10.37 -3.30
C GLU A 61 4.58 10.76 -4.32
N GLY A 62 3.36 11.09 -3.87
CA GLY A 62 2.31 11.68 -4.71
C GLY A 62 1.13 10.80 -5.06
N ALA A 63 1.02 9.59 -4.51
CA ALA A 63 -0.23 8.86 -4.55
C ALA A 63 -1.28 9.54 -3.67
N VAL A 64 -2.51 9.71 -4.17
CA VAL A 64 -3.58 10.35 -3.40
C VAL A 64 -4.28 9.37 -2.46
N VAL A 65 -4.21 8.09 -2.78
CA VAL A 65 -4.81 6.98 -2.02
C VAL A 65 -3.91 5.76 -2.16
N MET A 66 -3.76 5.02 -1.08
CA MET A 66 -3.13 3.71 -1.06
C MET A 66 -4.08 2.67 -0.48
N THR A 67 -4.11 1.48 -1.07
CA THR A 67 -4.75 0.31 -0.47
C THR A 67 -3.73 -0.72 -0.03
N GLY A 68 -4.11 -1.56 0.91
CA GLY A 68 -3.29 -2.63 1.43
C GLY A 68 -4.10 -3.84 1.87
N SER A 69 -3.42 -4.97 2.03
CA SER A 69 -3.98 -6.19 2.61
C SER A 69 -3.36 -6.43 3.98
N ALA A 70 -4.18 -6.33 5.02
CA ALA A 70 -3.70 -6.55 6.38
C ALA A 70 -3.20 -7.98 6.62
N GLY A 71 -3.77 -8.96 5.93
CA GLY A 71 -3.40 -10.38 6.06
C GLY A 71 -2.15 -10.81 5.30
N LYS A 72 -1.35 -9.87 4.78
CA LYS A 72 -0.09 -10.13 4.09
C LYS A 72 1.09 -9.63 4.93
N THR A 73 1.97 -8.80 4.37
CA THR A 73 3.15 -8.29 5.09
C THR A 73 2.82 -7.44 6.32
N PHE A 74 1.61 -6.90 6.44
CA PHE A 74 1.18 -6.19 7.64
C PHE A 74 0.96 -7.12 8.85
N SER A 75 0.88 -8.45 8.62
CA SER A 75 0.75 -9.49 9.66
C SER A 75 -0.52 -9.37 10.51
N GLY A 76 -1.59 -8.82 9.96
CA GLY A 76 -2.89 -8.65 10.59
C GLY A 76 -3.94 -9.66 10.10
N PRO A 77 -5.20 -9.49 10.48
CA PRO A 77 -6.31 -10.33 10.02
C PRO A 77 -6.58 -10.11 8.53
N GLN A 78 -7.21 -11.08 7.89
CA GLN A 78 -7.67 -10.92 6.51
C GLN A 78 -8.68 -9.76 6.40
N SER A 79 -8.19 -8.61 5.96
CA SER A 79 -8.98 -7.40 5.71
C SER A 79 -8.25 -6.47 4.74
N GLY A 80 -9.00 -5.57 4.13
CA GLY A 80 -8.45 -4.45 3.37
C GLY A 80 -8.16 -3.26 4.28
N ILE A 81 -7.15 -2.49 3.90
CA ILE A 81 -6.83 -1.19 4.48
C ILE A 81 -6.84 -0.18 3.35
N ILE A 82 -7.43 1.00 3.58
CA ILE A 82 -7.36 2.14 2.68
C ILE A 82 -6.78 3.31 3.46
N VAL A 83 -5.78 3.98 2.91
CA VAL A 83 -5.08 5.10 3.55
C VAL A 83 -5.02 6.27 2.59
N TRP A 84 -5.28 7.46 3.11
CA TRP A 84 -5.21 8.73 2.37
C TRP A 84 -4.94 9.88 3.34
N ASP A 85 -4.41 11.00 2.84
CA ASP A 85 -4.11 12.18 3.64
C ASP A 85 -5.06 13.35 3.35
N ASP A 86 -5.63 13.43 2.13
CA ASP A 86 -6.52 14.53 1.74
C ASP A 86 -7.91 14.40 2.39
N PRO A 87 -8.30 15.30 3.31
CA PRO A 87 -9.63 15.25 3.94
C PRO A 87 -10.79 15.29 2.96
N ALA A 88 -10.61 15.87 1.76
CA ALA A 88 -11.65 15.92 0.73
C ALA A 88 -12.02 14.54 0.19
N LEU A 89 -11.15 13.53 0.35
CA LEU A 89 -11.40 12.16 -0.06
C LEU A 89 -12.17 11.35 1.00
N THR A 90 -12.29 11.85 2.23
CA THR A 90 -12.87 11.08 3.35
C THR A 90 -14.32 10.70 3.08
N GLU A 91 -15.17 11.68 2.75
CA GLU A 91 -16.59 11.42 2.49
C GLU A 91 -16.80 10.52 1.26
N PRO A 92 -16.19 10.81 0.08
CA PRO A 92 -16.33 9.95 -1.10
C PRO A 92 -15.86 8.51 -0.87
N ILE A 93 -14.71 8.29 -0.23
CA ILE A 93 -14.18 6.95 0.04
C ILE A 93 -15.08 6.22 1.03
N THR A 94 -15.45 6.85 2.13
CA THR A 94 -16.29 6.23 3.16
C THR A 94 -17.66 5.83 2.59
N HIS A 95 -18.27 6.71 1.79
CA HIS A 95 -19.55 6.43 1.15
C HIS A 95 -19.45 5.32 0.08
N ALA A 96 -18.35 5.28 -0.67
CA ALA A 96 -18.12 4.21 -1.63
C ALA A 96 -17.94 2.85 -0.95
N ILE A 97 -17.29 2.83 0.22
CA ILE A 97 -17.15 1.59 1.00
C ILE A 97 -18.50 1.16 1.57
N PHE A 98 -19.17 2.03 2.30
CA PHE A 98 -20.45 1.73 2.94
C PHE A 98 -21.50 2.79 2.60
N PRO A 99 -22.67 2.38 2.12
CA PRO A 99 -23.20 1.01 1.94
C PRO A 99 -22.95 0.42 0.54
N VAL A 100 -22.15 1.07 -0.33
CA VAL A 100 -22.12 0.71 -1.76
C VAL A 100 -21.36 -0.60 -2.00
N LEU A 101 -20.10 -0.73 -1.52
CA LEU A 101 -19.26 -1.90 -1.76
C LEU A 101 -19.28 -2.91 -0.62
N ALA A 102 -19.57 -2.48 0.59
CA ALA A 102 -19.63 -3.33 1.78
C ALA A 102 -20.83 -2.95 2.64
N ALA A 103 -21.53 -3.96 3.17
CA ALA A 103 -22.72 -3.75 4.00
C ALA A 103 -22.57 -4.32 5.42
N THR A 104 -21.63 -5.26 5.62
CA THR A 104 -21.48 -5.97 6.89
C THR A 104 -20.12 -5.70 7.51
N HIS A 105 -20.12 -5.18 8.73
CA HIS A 105 -18.92 -4.98 9.51
C HIS A 105 -18.54 -6.29 10.24
N GLN A 106 -17.28 -6.70 10.08
CA GLN A 106 -16.72 -7.84 10.81
C GLN A 106 -15.94 -7.31 12.01
N VAL A 107 -16.64 -7.03 13.11
CA VAL A 107 -16.10 -6.36 14.31
C VAL A 107 -14.90 -7.10 14.91
N ASN A 108 -14.92 -8.43 14.86
CA ASN A 108 -13.79 -9.26 15.30
C ASN A 108 -12.50 -8.96 14.48
N ARG A 109 -12.63 -8.74 13.18
CA ARG A 109 -11.48 -8.38 12.34
C ARG A 109 -11.02 -6.95 12.60
N VAL A 110 -11.94 -6.03 12.87
CA VAL A 110 -11.58 -4.65 13.24
C VAL A 110 -10.79 -4.63 14.53
N ALA A 111 -11.23 -5.38 15.54
CA ALA A 111 -10.52 -5.51 16.81
C ALA A 111 -9.12 -6.13 16.64
N ALA A 112 -9.02 -7.21 15.86
CA ALA A 112 -7.73 -7.84 15.54
C ALA A 112 -6.80 -6.90 14.75
N LEU A 113 -7.34 -6.11 13.80
CA LEU A 113 -6.56 -5.13 13.06
C LEU A 113 -6.02 -4.02 13.97
N ALA A 114 -6.80 -3.58 14.96
CA ALA A 114 -6.35 -2.58 15.93
C ALA A 114 -5.14 -3.09 16.75
N VAL A 115 -5.14 -4.36 17.16
CA VAL A 115 -3.99 -4.99 17.82
C VAL A 115 -2.78 -5.02 16.89
N SER A 116 -2.95 -5.52 15.66
CA SER A 116 -1.85 -5.56 14.68
C SER A 116 -1.29 -4.18 14.38
N ALA A 117 -2.14 -3.15 14.32
CA ALA A 117 -1.69 -1.78 14.12
C ALA A 117 -0.86 -1.26 15.31
N ALA A 118 -1.26 -1.58 16.54
CA ALA A 118 -0.49 -1.24 17.74
C ALA A 118 0.88 -1.93 17.75
N GLU A 119 0.93 -3.22 17.41
CA GLU A 119 2.19 -3.96 17.25
C GLU A 119 3.08 -3.38 16.15
N MET A 120 2.49 -2.96 15.02
CA MET A 120 3.24 -2.30 13.94
C MET A 120 3.81 -0.95 14.36
N ILE A 121 3.12 -0.18 15.21
CA ILE A 121 3.64 1.08 15.75
C ILE A 121 4.84 0.82 16.67
N GLU A 122 4.77 -0.21 17.50
CA GLU A 122 5.81 -0.52 18.49
C GLU A 122 7.00 -1.27 17.87
N LEU A 123 6.74 -2.28 17.07
CA LEU A 123 7.74 -3.27 16.61
C LEU A 123 7.99 -3.24 15.12
N GLY A 124 7.14 -2.58 14.33
CA GLY A 124 7.08 -2.72 12.87
C GLY A 124 8.39 -2.40 12.16
N GLN A 125 9.12 -1.38 12.59
CA GLN A 125 10.40 -1.03 11.98
C GLN A 125 11.43 -2.16 12.11
N ALA A 126 11.60 -2.70 13.31
CA ALA A 126 12.56 -3.79 13.57
C ALA A 126 12.12 -5.09 12.89
N TYR A 127 10.83 -5.39 12.93
CA TYR A 127 10.24 -6.58 12.32
C TYR A 127 10.39 -6.58 10.79
N MET A 128 10.03 -5.49 10.13
CA MET A 128 10.15 -5.39 8.67
C MET A 128 11.61 -5.36 8.22
N ALA A 129 12.50 -4.71 8.97
CA ALA A 129 13.93 -4.78 8.70
C ALA A 129 14.47 -6.23 8.79
N GLN A 130 13.95 -7.03 9.73
CA GLN A 130 14.33 -8.45 9.82
C GLN A 130 13.79 -9.26 8.62
N ILE A 131 12.57 -8.99 8.17
CA ILE A 131 12.00 -9.63 6.97
C ILE A 131 12.89 -9.36 5.74
N VAL A 132 13.32 -8.11 5.56
CA VAL A 132 14.21 -7.73 4.45
C VAL A 132 15.55 -8.45 4.54
N ARG A 133 16.13 -8.59 5.75
CA ARG A 133 17.37 -9.35 5.93
C ARG A 133 17.24 -10.86 5.67
N ASN A 134 16.07 -11.41 5.99
CA ASN A 134 15.84 -12.86 5.80
C ASN A 134 15.71 -13.26 4.33
N ALA A 135 15.21 -12.37 3.47
CA ALA A 135 14.97 -12.67 2.07
C ALA A 135 16.25 -13.08 1.29
N PRO A 136 17.36 -12.31 1.31
CA PRO A 136 18.59 -12.72 0.65
C PRO A 136 19.23 -13.97 1.30
N ALA A 137 19.09 -14.16 2.61
CA ALA A 137 19.59 -15.35 3.28
C ALA A 137 18.86 -16.61 2.79
N LEU A 138 17.54 -16.53 2.59
CA LEU A 138 16.75 -17.61 2.00
C LEU A 138 17.16 -17.87 0.54
N GLY A 139 17.36 -16.81 -0.25
CA GLY A 139 17.84 -16.91 -1.63
C GLY A 139 19.17 -17.66 -1.72
N ALA A 140 20.17 -17.23 -0.96
CA ALA A 140 21.48 -17.87 -0.93
C ALA A 140 21.42 -19.34 -0.49
N ALA A 141 20.58 -19.69 0.48
CA ALA A 141 20.39 -21.08 0.90
C ALA A 141 19.70 -21.94 -0.18
N SER A 142 18.87 -21.34 -1.03
CA SER A 142 18.19 -22.05 -2.12
C SER A 142 19.10 -22.32 -3.31
N GLU A 143 20.10 -21.49 -3.56
CA GLU A 143 21.09 -21.66 -4.63
C GLU A 143 22.11 -22.78 -4.33
N GLN A 144 22.26 -23.18 -3.07
CA GLN A 144 23.20 -24.21 -2.64
C GLN A 144 22.65 -25.65 -2.78
N ARG A 145 21.43 -25.83 -3.27
CA ARG A 145 20.77 -27.13 -3.48
C ARG A 145 20.66 -27.48 -4.96
#